data_d0f054f2e446edbcfc04889e0c8ed1f2
#
_entry.id   d0f054f2e446edbcfc04889e0c8ed1f2
#
_cell.length_a   1.000
_cell.length_b   1.000
_cell.length_c   1.000
_cell.angle_alpha   90.00
_cell.angle_beta   90.00
_cell.angle_gamma   90.00
#
_symmetry.space_group_name_H-M   'P 1'
#
loop_
_entity.id
_entity.type
_entity.pdbx_description
1 polymer ?
#
loop_
_entity_poly.entity_id
_entity_poly.type
_entity_poly.pdbx_seq_one_letter_code
_entity_poly.pdbx_strand_id
1 'polypeptide(L)'
;MISDSQIDSSGQSISPKQRIFLWIWSAGLILVLFVIGWTKVSPLRQYKQESMERHRARMSHNEEEFDTTMPDSSLPDNAQPVPVTVGFYVDRISNLSVRDVSWTVDFYVWFRWTGDSIEPGNDFHVVDGWIESKVKEKEELSGDEHYERYRVIATITEPFNVSRFPLDEHLLTIKIENPRYQRHQMMFVPDLENTSASSRLKVPAYEILVAELIEKPHSYKTTRGDPSLPPGVKSNYSQARLGIGLHRAGWGYFFKMFQALYVALMIAMLAMFIKPTNVDPRFGLGIGGLFAAVANSYATSSLIPDTGSMTLADMVNGVGVWMILLTVIQSTVSLHIYERLGAEVLSRRFDKISFVILVVGCVSINLAMPVAAYS
;
A
#
# COMPACT_ATOMS: atom_id res chain seq x y z
N MET A 1 -23.05 45.40 -18.58
CA MET A 1 -23.58 46.36 -17.60
C MET A 1 -24.19 45.53 -16.46
N ILE A 2 -23.40 45.16 -15.46
CA ILE A 2 -23.88 44.64 -14.18
C ILE A 2 -23.11 45.42 -13.14
N SER A 3 -23.77 46.47 -12.66
CA SER A 3 -23.38 47.27 -11.51
C SER A 3 -23.96 46.56 -10.29
N ASP A 4 -23.16 45.80 -9.56
CA ASP A 4 -23.50 45.34 -8.20
C ASP A 4 -22.55 46.02 -7.22
N SER A 5 -22.93 47.21 -6.82
CA SER A 5 -22.47 47.79 -5.55
C SER A 5 -23.20 47.07 -4.41
N GLN A 6 -22.67 45.93 -3.95
CA GLN A 6 -23.05 45.37 -2.68
C GLN A 6 -22.53 46.31 -1.56
N ILE A 7 -23.38 47.19 -1.11
CA ILE A 7 -23.22 48.00 0.10
C ILE A 7 -23.55 47.10 1.29
N ASP A 8 -22.54 46.77 2.08
CA ASP A 8 -22.76 46.09 3.37
C ASP A 8 -23.38 47.10 4.36
N SER A 9 -24.09 46.60 5.41
CA SER A 9 -24.87 47.36 6.38
C SER A 9 -24.10 48.48 7.13
N SER A 10 -22.80 48.68 6.86
CA SER A 10 -21.93 49.73 7.38
C SER A 10 -21.59 50.86 6.41
N GLY A 11 -22.08 50.81 5.15
CA GLY A 11 -21.85 51.86 4.14
C GLY A 11 -20.41 52.02 3.64
N GLN A 12 -19.44 51.21 4.03
CA GLN A 12 -18.06 51.29 3.62
C GLN A 12 -17.77 50.47 2.37
N SER A 13 -17.41 51.10 1.25
CA SER A 13 -16.98 50.45 0.02
C SER A 13 -15.48 50.10 0.08
N ILE A 14 -15.12 48.88 -0.38
CA ILE A 14 -13.72 48.45 -0.51
C ILE A 14 -13.05 49.28 -1.59
N SER A 15 -11.86 49.84 -1.30
CA SER A 15 -11.05 50.59 -2.26
C SER A 15 -10.52 49.70 -3.42
N PRO A 16 -10.22 50.26 -4.60
CA PRO A 16 -9.64 49.46 -5.71
C PRO A 16 -8.35 48.71 -5.30
N LYS A 17 -7.48 49.33 -4.50
CA LYS A 17 -6.24 48.70 -3.99
C LYS A 17 -6.53 47.48 -3.10
N GLN A 18 -7.56 47.56 -2.25
CA GLN A 18 -7.99 46.44 -1.39
C GLN A 18 -8.59 45.28 -2.20
N ARG A 19 -9.30 45.58 -3.31
CA ARG A 19 -9.77 44.53 -4.24
C ARG A 19 -8.62 43.81 -4.92
N ILE A 20 -7.62 44.56 -5.41
CA ILE A 20 -6.42 43.96 -5.98
C ILE A 20 -5.69 43.08 -4.97
N PHE A 21 -5.56 43.48 -3.72
CA PHE A 21 -4.97 42.66 -2.66
C PHE A 21 -5.73 41.34 -2.49
N LEU A 22 -7.07 41.38 -2.40
CA LEU A 22 -7.88 40.16 -2.28
C LEU A 22 -7.69 39.23 -3.48
N TRP A 23 -7.62 39.75 -4.69
CA TRP A 23 -7.35 38.96 -5.90
C TRP A 23 -5.97 38.30 -5.86
N ILE A 24 -4.93 39.05 -5.53
CA ILE A 24 -3.55 38.53 -5.42
C ILE A 24 -3.48 37.42 -4.37
N TRP A 25 -4.07 37.66 -3.19
CA TRP A 25 -4.13 36.68 -2.12
C TRP A 25 -4.85 35.40 -2.57
N SER A 26 -6.04 35.56 -3.15
CA SER A 26 -6.85 34.42 -3.62
C SER A 26 -6.10 33.60 -4.67
N ALA A 27 -5.49 34.27 -5.66
CA ALA A 27 -4.68 33.63 -6.69
C ALA A 27 -3.47 32.89 -6.09
N GLY A 28 -2.77 33.53 -5.15
CA GLY A 28 -1.65 32.92 -4.43
C GLY A 28 -2.07 31.68 -3.62
N LEU A 29 -3.18 31.77 -2.90
CA LEU A 29 -3.70 30.65 -2.11
C LEU A 29 -4.14 29.47 -3.00
N ILE A 30 -4.84 29.75 -4.11
CA ILE A 30 -5.23 28.73 -5.09
C ILE A 30 -3.98 28.08 -5.71
N LEU A 31 -2.95 28.87 -6.06
CA LEU A 31 -1.70 28.33 -6.58
C LEU A 31 -1.01 27.39 -5.60
N VAL A 32 -0.92 27.79 -4.32
CA VAL A 32 -0.33 26.95 -3.26
C VAL A 32 -1.11 25.65 -3.11
N LEU A 33 -2.44 25.69 -3.07
CA LEU A 33 -3.29 24.51 -2.99
C LEU A 33 -3.14 23.62 -4.23
N PHE A 34 -3.04 24.20 -5.42
CA PHE A 34 -2.81 23.46 -6.65
C PHE A 34 -1.45 22.73 -6.62
N VAL A 35 -0.39 23.40 -6.19
CA VAL A 35 0.95 22.79 -6.06
C VAL A 35 0.93 21.66 -5.04
N ILE A 36 0.31 21.88 -3.87
CA ILE A 36 0.16 20.81 -2.85
C ILE A 36 -0.60 19.62 -3.45
N GLY A 37 -1.74 19.86 -4.09
CA GLY A 37 -2.56 18.80 -4.69
C GLY A 37 -1.81 18.05 -5.80
N TRP A 38 -1.17 18.78 -6.72
CA TRP A 38 -0.42 18.19 -7.82
C TRP A 38 0.72 17.28 -7.34
N THR A 39 1.55 17.76 -6.41
CA THR A 39 2.70 16.99 -5.88
C THR A 39 2.30 15.75 -5.09
N LYS A 40 1.08 15.69 -4.57
CA LYS A 40 0.58 14.53 -3.80
C LYS A 40 -0.26 13.56 -4.65
N VAL A 41 -0.98 14.05 -5.66
CA VAL A 41 -1.86 13.22 -6.50
C VAL A 41 -1.09 12.55 -7.64
N SER A 42 -0.12 13.25 -8.27
CA SER A 42 0.58 12.72 -9.45
C SER A 42 1.32 11.39 -9.21
N PRO A 43 2.03 11.13 -8.10
CA PRO A 43 2.74 9.88 -7.90
C PRO A 43 1.82 8.69 -7.61
N LEU A 44 0.61 8.92 -7.10
CA LEU A 44 -0.28 7.83 -6.69
C LEU A 44 -0.73 6.92 -7.82
N ARG A 45 -0.93 7.48 -9.03
CA ARG A 45 -1.25 6.69 -10.23
C ARG A 45 -0.09 5.79 -10.65
N GLN A 46 1.14 6.29 -10.57
CA GLN A 46 2.34 5.50 -10.87
C GLN A 46 2.49 4.34 -9.88
N TYR A 47 2.28 4.59 -8.59
CA TYR A 47 2.35 3.55 -7.55
C TYR A 47 1.38 2.38 -7.80
N LYS A 48 0.19 2.66 -8.36
CA LYS A 48 -0.74 1.58 -8.72
C LYS A 48 -0.19 0.74 -9.89
N GLN A 49 0.25 1.39 -10.96
CA GLN A 49 0.81 0.69 -12.13
C GLN A 49 2.01 -0.17 -11.73
N GLU A 50 2.97 0.39 -11.00
CA GLU A 50 4.12 -0.35 -10.49
C GLU A 50 3.74 -1.52 -9.56
N SER A 51 2.67 -1.38 -8.77
CA SER A 51 2.18 -2.47 -7.91
C SER A 51 1.60 -3.60 -8.75
N MET A 52 0.78 -3.28 -9.76
CA MET A 52 0.19 -4.27 -10.66
C MET A 52 1.25 -4.98 -11.51
N GLU A 53 2.24 -4.24 -12.02
CA GLU A 53 3.35 -4.80 -12.78
C GLU A 53 4.18 -5.77 -11.93
N ARG A 54 4.49 -5.41 -10.69
CA ARG A 54 5.18 -6.28 -9.73
C ARG A 54 4.38 -7.56 -9.42
N HIS A 55 3.06 -7.46 -9.23
CA HIS A 55 2.22 -8.63 -9.00
C HIS A 55 2.21 -9.55 -10.23
N ARG A 56 2.10 -9.00 -11.44
CA ARG A 56 2.18 -9.77 -12.69
C ARG A 56 3.54 -10.44 -12.87
N ALA A 57 4.64 -9.71 -12.64
CA ALA A 57 6.00 -10.25 -12.76
C ALA A 57 6.25 -11.41 -11.78
N ARG A 58 5.69 -11.34 -10.56
CA ARG A 58 5.80 -12.43 -9.59
C ARG A 58 5.11 -13.72 -10.05
N MET A 59 3.99 -13.60 -10.77
CA MET A 59 3.17 -14.71 -11.24
C MET A 59 3.33 -15.00 -12.74
N SER A 60 4.24 -14.33 -13.45
CA SER A 60 4.52 -14.63 -14.85
C SER A 60 5.59 -15.71 -14.98
N HIS A 61 5.45 -16.54 -16.02
CA HIS A 61 6.47 -17.51 -16.42
C HIS A 61 7.69 -16.85 -17.08
N ASN A 62 7.51 -15.61 -17.60
CA ASN A 62 8.56 -14.88 -18.28
C ASN A 62 9.50 -14.23 -17.28
N GLU A 63 10.77 -14.60 -17.33
CA GLU A 63 11.83 -14.16 -16.41
C GLU A 63 12.34 -12.75 -16.69
N GLU A 64 11.98 -12.15 -17.82
CA GLU A 64 12.76 -11.08 -18.45
C GLU A 64 12.52 -9.68 -17.87
N GLU A 65 11.54 -9.45 -17.00
CA GLU A 65 11.12 -8.05 -16.80
C GLU A 65 11.66 -7.35 -15.54
N PHE A 66 12.20 -8.06 -14.52
CA PHE A 66 12.65 -7.41 -13.29
C PHE A 66 14.03 -7.77 -12.75
N ASP A 67 14.68 -8.82 -13.23
CA ASP A 67 16.05 -9.15 -12.84
C ASP A 67 16.91 -9.50 -14.05
N THR A 68 17.50 -8.48 -14.68
CA THR A 68 18.50 -8.62 -15.77
C THR A 68 19.75 -9.41 -15.35
N THR A 69 19.80 -9.86 -14.09
CA THR A 69 20.87 -10.69 -13.55
C THR A 69 20.50 -12.17 -13.42
N MET A 70 19.25 -12.57 -13.82
CA MET A 70 18.89 -13.98 -13.76
C MET A 70 19.68 -14.79 -14.77
N PRO A 71 20.23 -15.92 -14.33
CA PRO A 71 20.94 -16.83 -15.23
C PRO A 71 19.95 -17.52 -16.16
N ASP A 72 20.47 -17.94 -17.32
CA ASP A 72 19.75 -18.78 -18.24
C ASP A 72 19.11 -19.97 -17.51
N SER A 73 17.78 -19.97 -17.48
CA SER A 73 16.95 -21.02 -16.85
C SER A 73 16.68 -22.18 -17.80
N SER A 74 17.29 -22.15 -18.99
CA SER A 74 17.16 -23.24 -19.96
C SER A 74 17.62 -24.56 -19.34
N LEU A 75 16.81 -25.59 -19.56
CA LEU A 75 17.24 -26.94 -19.21
C LEU A 75 18.35 -27.38 -20.18
N PRO A 76 19.35 -28.14 -19.69
CA PRO A 76 20.30 -28.80 -20.59
C PRO A 76 19.56 -29.62 -21.67
N ASP A 77 20.06 -29.63 -22.89
CA ASP A 77 19.40 -30.26 -24.03
C ASP A 77 19.04 -31.76 -23.83
N ASN A 78 19.69 -32.43 -22.89
CA ASN A 78 19.45 -33.84 -22.56
C ASN A 78 18.75 -34.03 -21.19
N ALA A 79 18.26 -32.97 -20.56
CA ALA A 79 17.60 -33.10 -19.27
C ALA A 79 16.22 -33.72 -19.39
N GLN A 80 15.95 -34.75 -18.60
CA GLN A 80 14.63 -35.36 -18.45
C GLN A 80 14.23 -35.31 -16.98
N PRO A 81 13.80 -34.14 -16.47
CA PRO A 81 13.36 -34.01 -15.09
C PRO A 81 12.15 -34.90 -14.82
N VAL A 82 12.10 -35.52 -13.64
CA VAL A 82 10.90 -36.22 -13.18
C VAL A 82 9.80 -35.18 -12.93
N PRO A 83 8.63 -35.27 -13.59
CA PRO A 83 7.53 -34.37 -13.33
C PRO A 83 6.87 -34.71 -11.99
N VAL A 84 6.74 -33.72 -11.13
CA VAL A 84 6.05 -33.83 -9.83
C VAL A 84 4.83 -32.92 -9.85
N THR A 85 3.64 -33.50 -9.92
CA THR A 85 2.40 -32.74 -9.77
C THR A 85 2.27 -32.23 -8.35
N VAL A 86 2.15 -30.91 -8.21
CA VAL A 86 2.03 -30.23 -6.90
C VAL A 86 0.76 -29.40 -6.85
N GLY A 87 0.05 -29.46 -5.73
CA GLY A 87 -1.14 -28.65 -5.52
C GLY A 87 -1.27 -28.20 -4.06
N PHE A 88 -2.11 -27.20 -3.83
CA PHE A 88 -2.27 -26.53 -2.54
C PHE A 88 -3.74 -26.38 -2.17
N TYR A 89 -4.02 -26.52 -0.87
CA TYR A 89 -5.28 -26.09 -0.28
C TYR A 89 -5.00 -25.20 0.93
N VAL A 90 -5.31 -23.93 0.85
CA VAL A 90 -5.10 -22.98 1.94
C VAL A 90 -6.28 -22.99 2.88
N ASP A 91 -6.07 -23.44 4.13
CA ASP A 91 -7.13 -23.53 5.15
C ASP A 91 -7.27 -22.21 5.92
N ARG A 92 -6.14 -21.59 6.32
CA ARG A 92 -6.13 -20.39 7.16
C ARG A 92 -4.95 -19.48 6.88
N ILE A 93 -5.21 -18.17 6.96
CA ILE A 93 -4.19 -17.13 7.05
C ILE A 93 -4.38 -16.41 8.39
N SER A 94 -3.32 -16.25 9.15
CA SER A 94 -3.30 -15.59 10.45
C SER A 94 -2.07 -14.70 10.61
N ASN A 95 -2.06 -13.87 11.65
CA ASN A 95 -0.93 -13.02 12.02
C ASN A 95 -0.39 -12.15 10.86
N LEU A 96 -1.27 -11.74 9.92
CA LEU A 96 -0.87 -10.84 8.85
C LEU A 96 -0.52 -9.48 9.43
N SER A 97 0.76 -9.15 9.42
CA SER A 97 1.30 -7.87 9.87
C SER A 97 2.06 -7.20 8.75
N VAL A 98 1.47 -6.14 8.20
CA VAL A 98 2.15 -5.31 7.19
C VAL A 98 3.36 -4.63 7.81
N ARG A 99 3.28 -4.23 9.07
CA ARG A 99 4.38 -3.59 9.81
C ARG A 99 5.56 -4.54 10.03
N ASP A 100 5.30 -5.76 10.47
CA ASP A 100 6.34 -6.75 10.80
C ASP A 100 6.75 -7.56 9.57
N VAL A 101 6.17 -7.22 8.40
CA VAL A 101 6.50 -7.80 7.09
C VAL A 101 6.33 -9.32 7.08
N SER A 102 5.35 -9.84 7.82
CA SER A 102 5.17 -11.29 8.03
C SER A 102 3.72 -11.71 8.06
N TRP A 103 3.47 -12.98 7.77
CA TRP A 103 2.18 -13.62 7.87
C TRP A 103 2.33 -15.12 8.07
N THR A 104 1.36 -15.74 8.75
CA THR A 104 1.35 -17.18 9.02
C THR A 104 0.24 -17.85 8.20
N VAL A 105 0.53 -19.00 7.60
CA VAL A 105 -0.41 -19.76 6.80
C VAL A 105 -0.46 -21.22 7.26
N ASP A 106 -1.68 -21.77 7.32
CA ASP A 106 -1.97 -23.20 7.52
C ASP A 106 -2.54 -23.72 6.19
N PHE A 107 -1.85 -24.65 5.57
CA PHE A 107 -2.20 -25.17 4.27
C PHE A 107 -1.86 -26.63 4.10
N TYR A 108 -2.55 -27.27 3.17
CA TYR A 108 -2.19 -28.58 2.68
C TYR A 108 -1.41 -28.43 1.39
N VAL A 109 -0.38 -29.27 1.22
CA VAL A 109 0.36 -29.45 -0.02
C VAL A 109 0.44 -30.93 -0.33
N TRP A 110 0.25 -31.30 -1.57
CA TRP A 110 0.41 -32.66 -2.04
C TRP A 110 1.35 -32.73 -3.23
N PHE A 111 2.00 -33.88 -3.31
CA PHE A 111 2.90 -34.26 -4.39
C PHE A 111 2.44 -35.59 -4.99
N ARG A 112 2.50 -35.67 -6.31
CA ARG A 112 2.23 -36.89 -7.07
C ARG A 112 3.29 -37.02 -8.14
N TRP A 113 3.93 -38.19 -8.18
CA TRP A 113 5.02 -38.49 -9.11
C TRP A 113 5.08 -39.98 -9.41
N THR A 114 5.88 -40.38 -10.41
CA THR A 114 6.09 -41.76 -10.81
C THR A 114 7.54 -42.16 -10.62
N GLY A 115 7.78 -43.37 -10.08
CA GLY A 115 9.10 -43.95 -9.88
C GLY A 115 9.75 -43.63 -8.55
N ASP A 116 10.74 -44.42 -8.16
CA ASP A 116 11.39 -44.37 -6.84
C ASP A 116 12.67 -43.51 -6.78
N SER A 117 12.95 -42.76 -7.84
CA SER A 117 14.22 -42.00 -7.95
C SER A 117 14.26 -40.72 -7.13
N ILE A 118 13.12 -40.20 -6.71
CA ILE A 118 12.97 -38.95 -5.95
C ILE A 118 11.94 -39.07 -4.83
N GLU A 119 12.11 -38.23 -3.81
CA GLU A 119 11.19 -38.09 -2.67
C GLU A 119 10.88 -36.61 -2.43
N PRO A 120 10.00 -35.99 -3.26
CA PRO A 120 9.80 -34.54 -3.26
C PRO A 120 9.22 -34.01 -1.95
N GLY A 121 8.44 -34.83 -1.21
CA GLY A 121 7.75 -34.42 0.01
C GLY A 121 8.64 -34.39 1.26
N ASN A 122 9.77 -35.10 1.30
CA ASN A 122 10.58 -35.19 2.52
C ASN A 122 11.32 -33.90 2.83
N ASP A 123 11.96 -33.30 1.82
CA ASP A 123 12.95 -32.24 2.01
C ASP A 123 12.50 -30.86 1.49
N PHE A 124 11.22 -30.70 1.10
CA PHE A 124 10.77 -29.40 0.67
C PHE A 124 10.79 -28.37 1.79
N HIS A 125 11.07 -27.12 1.43
CA HIS A 125 11.03 -25.97 2.32
C HIS A 125 10.19 -24.83 1.73
N VAL A 126 9.77 -23.92 2.60
CA VAL A 126 9.11 -22.66 2.20
C VAL A 126 10.18 -21.60 2.04
N VAL A 127 10.26 -21.04 0.84
CA VAL A 127 11.21 -19.95 0.54
C VAL A 127 10.67 -18.66 1.15
N ASP A 128 11.58 -17.80 1.63
CA ASP A 128 11.27 -16.55 2.33
C ASP A 128 10.50 -16.73 3.65
N GLY A 129 10.63 -17.91 4.28
CA GLY A 129 9.95 -18.20 5.53
C GLY A 129 10.51 -19.44 6.22
N TRP A 130 9.83 -19.89 7.26
CA TRP A 130 10.15 -21.12 7.95
C TRP A 130 8.89 -21.92 8.25
N ILE A 131 9.04 -23.24 8.26
CA ILE A 131 7.98 -24.17 8.61
C ILE A 131 7.96 -24.33 10.13
N GLU A 132 6.83 -24.00 10.76
CA GLU A 132 6.61 -24.19 12.20
C GLU A 132 6.16 -25.62 12.50
N SER A 133 5.35 -26.19 11.60
CA SER A 133 4.85 -27.56 11.72
C SER A 133 4.68 -28.18 10.32
N LYS A 134 5.10 -29.43 10.18
CA LYS A 134 4.94 -30.24 8.97
C LYS A 134 4.54 -31.65 9.37
N VAL A 135 3.34 -32.08 8.96
CA VAL A 135 2.79 -33.40 9.27
C VAL A 135 2.40 -34.09 7.96
N LYS A 136 3.00 -35.27 7.70
CA LYS A 136 2.54 -36.14 6.60
C LYS A 136 1.20 -36.77 7.03
N GLU A 137 0.11 -36.40 6.37
CA GLU A 137 -1.22 -36.90 6.66
C GLU A 137 -1.62 -38.11 5.84
N LYS A 138 -1.11 -38.18 4.63
CA LYS A 138 -1.46 -39.28 3.71
C LYS A 138 -0.27 -39.64 2.86
N GLU A 139 -0.10 -40.95 2.63
CA GLU A 139 0.87 -41.56 1.73
C GLU A 139 0.19 -42.73 1.05
N GLU A 140 0.22 -42.76 -0.27
CA GLU A 140 -0.37 -43.81 -1.09
C GLU A 140 0.59 -44.16 -2.24
N LEU A 141 0.68 -45.46 -2.51
CA LEU A 141 1.40 -46.01 -3.63
C LEU A 141 0.40 -46.83 -4.47
N SER A 142 0.22 -46.45 -5.73
CA SER A 142 -0.65 -47.12 -6.68
C SER A 142 0.15 -47.52 -7.92
N GLY A 143 0.60 -48.78 -7.94
CA GLY A 143 1.55 -49.25 -8.97
C GLY A 143 2.89 -48.56 -8.77
N ASP A 144 3.28 -47.69 -9.72
CA ASP A 144 4.51 -46.90 -9.73
C ASP A 144 4.26 -45.39 -9.42
N GLU A 145 2.98 -45.05 -9.15
CA GLU A 145 2.57 -43.70 -8.84
C GLU A 145 2.52 -43.49 -7.33
N HIS A 146 3.28 -42.51 -6.87
CA HIS A 146 3.34 -42.06 -5.47
C HIS A 146 2.45 -40.84 -5.26
N TYR A 147 1.77 -40.80 -4.13
CA TYR A 147 1.01 -39.66 -3.64
C TYR A 147 1.32 -39.38 -2.18
N GLU A 148 1.75 -38.16 -1.87
CA GLU A 148 1.95 -37.72 -0.50
C GLU A 148 1.21 -36.40 -0.26
N ARG A 149 0.57 -36.26 0.92
CA ARG A 149 -0.06 -35.02 1.36
C ARG A 149 0.45 -34.62 2.74
N TYR A 150 0.84 -33.37 2.83
CA TYR A 150 1.31 -32.76 4.07
C TYR A 150 0.39 -31.63 4.50
N ARG A 151 0.16 -31.49 5.81
CA ARG A 151 -0.35 -30.28 6.42
C ARG A 151 0.83 -29.48 6.94
N VAL A 152 0.89 -28.22 6.59
CA VAL A 152 2.03 -27.33 6.88
C VAL A 152 1.51 -26.06 7.52
N ILE A 153 2.14 -25.66 8.62
CA ILE A 153 2.01 -24.33 9.20
C ILE A 153 3.35 -23.65 8.98
N ALA A 154 3.33 -22.50 8.29
CA ALA A 154 4.54 -21.75 7.99
C ALA A 154 4.34 -20.25 8.24
N THR A 155 5.40 -19.59 8.71
CA THR A 155 5.47 -18.14 8.76
C THR A 155 6.38 -17.66 7.64
N ILE A 156 5.85 -16.74 6.83
CA ILE A 156 6.49 -16.19 5.63
C ILE A 156 6.79 -14.72 5.88
N THR A 157 7.98 -14.30 5.50
CA THR A 157 8.44 -12.91 5.56
C THR A 157 8.52 -12.36 4.14
N GLU A 158 7.69 -11.39 3.82
CA GLU A 158 7.62 -10.82 2.48
C GLU A 158 7.38 -9.31 2.56
N PRO A 159 8.18 -8.46 1.87
CA PRO A 159 7.98 -7.02 1.90
C PRO A 159 6.66 -6.63 1.23
N PHE A 160 5.83 -5.88 1.95
CA PHE A 160 4.57 -5.35 1.45
C PHE A 160 4.76 -3.98 0.79
N ASN A 161 4.06 -3.75 -0.32
CA ASN A 161 4.01 -2.43 -0.92
C ASN A 161 2.97 -1.56 -0.24
N VAL A 162 3.40 -0.64 0.60
CA VAL A 162 2.55 0.25 1.40
C VAL A 162 2.36 1.64 0.78
N SER A 163 2.84 1.88 -0.45
CA SER A 163 2.77 3.21 -1.10
C SER A 163 1.35 3.77 -1.16
N ARG A 164 0.34 2.89 -1.29
CA ARG A 164 -1.08 3.25 -1.35
C ARG A 164 -1.85 2.97 -0.06
N PHE A 165 -1.13 2.61 1.04
CA PHE A 165 -1.79 2.39 2.32
C PHE A 165 -2.61 3.61 2.75
N PRO A 166 -3.89 3.49 3.15
CA PRO A 166 -4.65 2.28 3.46
C PRO A 166 -5.57 1.75 2.33
N LEU A 167 -5.29 2.03 1.08
CA LEU A 167 -6.00 1.52 -0.11
C LEU A 167 -5.10 0.58 -0.92
N ASP A 168 -4.30 -0.18 -0.23
CA ASP A 168 -3.27 -1.07 -0.75
C ASP A 168 -3.84 -2.44 -1.15
N GLU A 169 -3.15 -3.07 -2.08
CA GLU A 169 -3.36 -4.44 -2.52
C GLU A 169 -2.08 -5.22 -2.31
N HIS A 170 -2.19 -6.47 -1.89
CA HIS A 170 -1.04 -7.34 -1.65
C HIS A 170 -1.21 -8.65 -2.38
N LEU A 171 -0.10 -9.24 -2.79
CA LEU A 171 -0.03 -10.60 -3.28
C LEU A 171 0.78 -11.41 -2.27
N LEU A 172 0.11 -12.23 -1.47
CA LEU A 172 0.77 -13.19 -0.59
C LEU A 172 1.26 -14.37 -1.44
N THR A 173 2.51 -14.77 -1.25
CA THR A 173 3.10 -15.83 -2.06
C THR A 173 3.62 -16.96 -1.17
N ILE A 174 3.10 -18.18 -1.38
CA ILE A 174 3.68 -19.40 -0.82
C ILE A 174 4.61 -19.98 -1.90
N LYS A 175 5.91 -20.06 -1.61
CA LYS A 175 6.91 -20.57 -2.52
C LYS A 175 7.50 -21.83 -1.91
N ILE A 176 7.35 -22.97 -2.61
CA ILE A 176 7.92 -24.25 -2.21
C ILE A 176 9.01 -24.65 -3.19
N GLU A 177 10.12 -25.08 -2.64
CA GLU A 177 11.28 -25.58 -3.37
C GLU A 177 11.82 -26.82 -2.66
N ASN A 178 12.31 -27.78 -3.45
CA ASN A 178 13.05 -28.91 -2.90
C ASN A 178 14.56 -28.64 -3.10
N PRO A 179 15.35 -28.49 -2.02
CA PRO A 179 16.77 -28.13 -2.10
C PRO A 179 17.66 -29.28 -2.57
N ARG A 180 17.14 -30.53 -2.58
CA ARG A 180 17.90 -31.72 -2.91
C ARG A 180 17.99 -31.96 -4.42
N TYR A 181 16.91 -31.61 -5.15
CA TYR A 181 16.81 -31.88 -6.58
C TYR A 181 16.83 -30.60 -7.37
N GLN A 182 17.82 -30.46 -8.27
CA GLN A 182 17.87 -29.34 -9.20
C GLN A 182 16.78 -29.48 -10.29
N ARG A 183 16.47 -28.40 -11.00
CA ARG A 183 15.39 -28.34 -12.00
C ARG A 183 15.56 -29.37 -13.12
N HIS A 184 16.80 -29.73 -13.47
CA HIS A 184 17.07 -30.77 -14.48
C HIS A 184 16.80 -32.19 -13.97
N GLN A 185 16.65 -32.40 -12.67
CA GLN A 185 16.33 -33.68 -12.03
C GLN A 185 14.86 -33.81 -11.71
N MET A 186 14.23 -32.71 -11.20
CA MET A 186 12.84 -32.65 -10.79
C MET A 186 12.21 -31.35 -11.21
N MET A 187 10.99 -31.42 -11.75
CA MET A 187 10.23 -30.23 -12.13
C MET A 187 8.81 -30.31 -11.59
N PHE A 188 8.36 -29.26 -10.91
CA PHE A 188 6.97 -29.18 -10.47
C PHE A 188 6.03 -28.93 -11.65
N VAL A 189 4.87 -29.59 -11.61
CA VAL A 189 3.75 -29.40 -12.52
C VAL A 189 2.55 -28.95 -11.70
N PRO A 190 2.01 -27.76 -11.90
CA PRO A 190 0.89 -27.25 -11.13
C PRO A 190 -0.39 -28.08 -11.29
N ASP A 191 -0.99 -28.51 -10.18
CA ASP A 191 -2.34 -29.12 -10.14
C ASP A 191 -3.39 -28.01 -10.01
N LEU A 192 -3.74 -27.38 -11.13
CA LEU A 192 -4.63 -26.23 -11.18
C LEU A 192 -6.08 -26.58 -10.82
N GLU A 193 -6.53 -27.78 -11.16
CA GLU A 193 -7.92 -28.22 -10.96
C GLU A 193 -8.25 -28.43 -9.48
N ASN A 194 -7.26 -28.90 -8.71
CA ASN A 194 -7.47 -29.24 -7.29
C ASN A 194 -6.91 -28.21 -6.33
N THR A 195 -6.13 -27.22 -6.83
CA THR A 195 -5.61 -26.12 -6.01
C THR A 195 -6.69 -25.11 -5.70
N SER A 196 -6.89 -24.83 -4.42
CA SER A 196 -7.93 -23.89 -3.98
C SER A 196 -7.63 -23.31 -2.59
N ALA A 197 -8.45 -22.36 -2.18
CA ALA A 197 -8.47 -21.83 -0.81
C ALA A 197 -9.83 -22.14 -0.17
N SER A 198 -9.84 -22.31 1.15
CA SER A 198 -11.05 -22.56 1.92
C SER A 198 -12.06 -21.42 1.74
N SER A 199 -13.32 -21.76 1.50
CA SER A 199 -14.43 -20.79 1.45
C SER A 199 -14.64 -20.05 2.77
N ARG A 200 -14.09 -20.57 3.87
CA ARG A 200 -14.10 -19.96 5.22
C ARG A 200 -12.92 -19.02 5.46
N LEU A 201 -11.98 -18.96 4.51
CA LEU A 201 -10.80 -18.12 4.64
C LEU A 201 -11.20 -16.64 4.71
N LYS A 202 -10.86 -15.98 5.79
CA LYS A 202 -11.12 -14.55 6.02
C LYS A 202 -9.87 -13.90 6.60
N VAL A 203 -9.44 -12.82 5.96
CA VAL A 203 -8.37 -11.96 6.46
C VAL A 203 -9.01 -10.64 6.88
N PRO A 204 -8.91 -10.23 8.17
CA PRO A 204 -9.50 -8.97 8.63
C PRO A 204 -9.06 -7.78 7.78
N ALA A 205 -10.00 -6.94 7.40
CA ALA A 205 -9.81 -5.76 6.55
C ALA A 205 -9.40 -6.02 5.09
N TYR A 206 -9.38 -7.30 4.64
CA TYR A 206 -9.08 -7.65 3.25
C TYR A 206 -10.14 -8.57 2.66
N GLU A 207 -10.39 -8.41 1.38
CA GLU A 207 -11.08 -9.35 0.51
C GLU A 207 -10.05 -10.21 -0.21
N ILE A 208 -10.32 -11.50 -0.30
CA ILE A 208 -9.41 -12.46 -0.94
C ILE A 208 -9.82 -12.57 -2.41
N LEU A 209 -8.85 -12.37 -3.27
CA LEU A 209 -8.95 -12.63 -4.71
C LEU A 209 -8.54 -14.07 -5.01
N VAL A 210 -8.68 -14.46 -6.26
CA VAL A 210 -8.37 -15.83 -6.73
C VAL A 210 -6.93 -16.20 -6.40
N ALA A 211 -6.75 -17.45 -5.92
CA ALA A 211 -5.43 -18.06 -5.78
C ALA A 211 -4.97 -18.60 -7.12
N GLU A 212 -3.73 -18.32 -7.51
CA GLU A 212 -3.10 -18.76 -8.74
C GLU A 212 -1.84 -19.57 -8.44
N LEU A 213 -1.70 -20.75 -9.06
CA LEU A 213 -0.53 -21.61 -8.90
C LEU A 213 0.27 -21.67 -10.19
N ILE A 214 1.57 -21.41 -10.09
CA ILE A 214 2.50 -21.53 -11.21
C ILE A 214 3.76 -22.31 -10.81
N GLU A 215 4.44 -22.89 -11.78
CA GLU A 215 5.85 -23.28 -11.66
C GLU A 215 6.73 -22.15 -12.19
N LYS A 216 7.77 -21.81 -11.45
CA LYS A 216 8.76 -20.84 -11.90
C LYS A 216 10.18 -21.33 -11.56
N PRO A 217 11.12 -21.26 -12.49
CA PRO A 217 12.51 -21.58 -12.18
C PRO A 217 13.08 -20.56 -11.21
N HIS A 218 13.87 -21.04 -10.25
CA HIS A 218 14.56 -20.21 -9.27
C HIS A 218 16.06 -20.51 -9.32
N SER A 219 16.85 -19.49 -9.56
CA SER A 219 18.30 -19.60 -9.73
C SER A 219 19.05 -18.90 -8.62
N TYR A 220 19.94 -19.63 -7.99
CA TYR A 220 20.90 -19.03 -7.05
C TYR A 220 22.20 -18.65 -7.78
N LYS A 221 22.71 -17.45 -7.51
CA LYS A 221 23.96 -16.94 -8.12
C LYS A 221 25.20 -17.73 -7.74
N THR A 222 25.10 -18.56 -6.72
CA THR A 222 26.19 -19.38 -6.17
C THR A 222 25.72 -20.80 -5.90
N THR A 223 26.64 -21.73 -5.66
CA THR A 223 26.36 -23.11 -5.24
C THR A 223 25.77 -23.18 -3.82
N ARG A 224 25.60 -22.05 -3.11
CA ARG A 224 25.22 -22.00 -1.68
C ARG A 224 26.18 -22.80 -0.77
N GLY A 225 27.42 -22.98 -1.21
CA GLY A 225 28.42 -23.74 -0.47
C GLY A 225 28.34 -25.26 -0.64
N ASP A 226 27.54 -25.76 -1.59
CA ASP A 226 27.46 -27.18 -1.90
C ASP A 226 28.79 -27.67 -2.49
N PRO A 227 29.51 -28.58 -1.78
CA PRO A 227 30.81 -29.07 -2.24
C PRO A 227 30.71 -30.04 -3.43
N SER A 228 29.49 -30.55 -3.73
CA SER A 228 29.27 -31.43 -4.89
C SER A 228 29.23 -30.67 -6.21
N LEU A 229 29.07 -29.34 -6.16
CA LEU A 229 29.02 -28.49 -7.32
C LEU A 229 30.33 -27.72 -7.54
N PRO A 230 30.83 -27.59 -8.77
CA PRO A 230 32.00 -26.80 -9.07
C PRO A 230 31.81 -25.31 -8.66
N PRO A 231 32.83 -24.62 -8.17
CA PRO A 231 32.76 -23.21 -7.84
C PRO A 231 32.31 -22.35 -9.04
N GLY A 232 31.36 -21.44 -8.82
CA GLY A 232 30.83 -20.53 -9.86
C GLY A 232 29.68 -21.10 -10.69
N VAL A 233 29.27 -22.35 -10.46
CA VAL A 233 28.06 -22.93 -11.07
C VAL A 233 26.83 -22.37 -10.35
N LYS A 234 25.82 -22.01 -11.13
CA LYS A 234 24.54 -21.57 -10.65
C LYS A 234 23.63 -22.78 -10.41
N SER A 235 22.92 -22.77 -9.29
CA SER A 235 21.99 -23.85 -8.97
C SER A 235 20.58 -23.43 -9.35
N ASN A 236 19.93 -24.18 -10.23
CA ASN A 236 18.58 -23.92 -10.71
C ASN A 236 17.62 -24.94 -10.10
N TYR A 237 16.57 -24.46 -9.48
CA TYR A 237 15.52 -25.28 -8.84
C TYR A 237 14.17 -24.99 -9.45
N SER A 238 13.29 -26.00 -9.45
CA SER A 238 11.88 -25.80 -9.76
C SER A 238 11.18 -25.31 -8.50
N GLN A 239 10.44 -24.21 -8.60
CA GLN A 239 9.72 -23.59 -7.50
C GLN A 239 8.23 -23.56 -7.82
N ALA A 240 7.40 -24.18 -6.95
CA ALA A 240 5.96 -24.02 -7.00
C ALA A 240 5.57 -22.75 -6.24
N ARG A 241 4.84 -21.85 -6.90
CA ARG A 241 4.38 -20.57 -6.34
C ARG A 241 2.87 -20.50 -6.34
N LEU A 242 2.28 -20.42 -5.17
CA LEU A 242 0.86 -20.09 -4.99
C LEU A 242 0.74 -18.61 -4.61
N GLY A 243 0.10 -17.82 -5.45
CA GLY A 243 -0.20 -16.41 -5.19
C GLY A 243 -1.64 -16.24 -4.72
N ILE A 244 -1.85 -15.52 -3.62
CA ILE A 244 -3.16 -15.18 -3.07
C ILE A 244 -3.29 -13.68 -3.05
N GLY A 245 -4.14 -13.13 -3.93
CA GLY A 245 -4.41 -11.70 -3.98
C GLY A 245 -5.25 -11.23 -2.79
N LEU A 246 -4.82 -10.17 -2.13
CA LEU A 246 -5.55 -9.46 -1.09
C LEU A 246 -5.85 -8.05 -1.55
N HIS A 247 -7.11 -7.68 -1.52
CA HIS A 247 -7.57 -6.32 -1.75
C HIS A 247 -8.16 -5.76 -0.46
N ARG A 248 -7.78 -4.54 -0.07
CA ARG A 248 -8.31 -3.97 1.17
C ARG A 248 -9.79 -3.63 1.03
N ALA A 249 -10.59 -4.16 1.94
CA ALA A 249 -12.05 -4.03 1.92
C ALA A 249 -12.49 -2.60 2.21
N GLY A 250 -12.88 -1.88 1.16
CA GLY A 250 -13.71 -0.69 1.19
C GLY A 250 -13.13 0.58 1.82
N TRP A 251 -13.86 1.68 1.60
CA TRP A 251 -13.55 3.02 2.08
C TRP A 251 -13.69 3.21 3.59
N GLY A 252 -14.36 2.28 4.28
CA GLY A 252 -14.63 2.39 5.72
C GLY A 252 -13.36 2.46 6.56
N TYR A 253 -12.33 1.71 6.19
CA TYR A 253 -11.03 1.73 6.89
C TYR A 253 -10.31 3.06 6.67
N PHE A 254 -10.34 3.62 5.45
CA PHE A 254 -9.80 4.93 5.13
C PHE A 254 -10.45 6.04 5.98
N PHE A 255 -11.78 6.11 6.00
CA PHE A 255 -12.48 7.11 6.79
C PHE A 255 -12.23 6.96 8.29
N LYS A 256 -12.21 5.73 8.81
CA LYS A 256 -11.89 5.47 10.23
C LYS A 256 -10.51 5.97 10.61
N MET A 257 -9.53 5.85 9.72
CA MET A 257 -8.15 6.26 9.96
C MET A 257 -7.98 7.78 10.01
N PHE A 258 -8.69 8.52 9.16
CA PHE A 258 -8.51 9.96 9.02
C PHE A 258 -9.63 10.80 9.65
N GLN A 259 -10.63 10.20 10.30
CA GLN A 259 -11.75 10.95 10.90
C GLN A 259 -11.27 12.00 11.90
N ALA A 260 -10.27 11.70 12.74
CA ALA A 260 -9.74 12.65 13.73
C ALA A 260 -9.05 13.83 13.05
N LEU A 261 -8.29 13.58 11.97
CA LEU A 261 -7.66 14.62 11.16
C LEU A 261 -8.69 15.54 10.52
N TYR A 262 -9.77 14.98 9.94
CA TYR A 262 -10.81 15.81 9.32
C TYR A 262 -11.58 16.65 10.32
N VAL A 263 -11.84 16.12 11.50
CA VAL A 263 -12.43 16.90 12.62
C VAL A 263 -11.47 18.02 13.05
N ALA A 264 -10.18 17.72 13.18
CA ALA A 264 -9.18 18.74 13.53
C ALA A 264 -9.09 19.87 12.49
N LEU A 265 -9.16 19.52 11.19
CA LEU A 265 -9.20 20.47 10.09
C LEU A 265 -10.45 21.38 10.16
N MET A 266 -11.62 20.79 10.39
CA MET A 266 -12.86 21.56 10.56
C MET A 266 -12.75 22.53 11.74
N ILE A 267 -12.26 22.08 12.88
CA ILE A 267 -12.06 22.91 14.07
C ILE A 267 -11.10 24.06 13.78
N ALA A 268 -9.96 23.79 13.12
CA ALA A 268 -9.00 24.82 12.75
C ALA A 268 -9.61 25.87 11.81
N MET A 269 -10.44 25.45 10.85
CA MET A 269 -11.12 26.36 9.92
C MET A 269 -12.20 27.22 10.60
N LEU A 270 -12.81 26.75 11.70
CA LEU A 270 -13.75 27.56 12.48
C LEU A 270 -13.11 28.82 13.09
N ALA A 271 -11.79 28.85 13.25
CA ALA A 271 -11.06 30.04 13.70
C ALA A 271 -11.35 31.28 12.83
N MET A 272 -11.68 31.09 11.54
CA MET A 272 -11.98 32.19 10.60
C MET A 272 -13.32 32.89 10.88
N PHE A 273 -14.21 32.28 11.67
CA PHE A 273 -15.45 32.90 12.11
C PHE A 273 -15.30 33.70 13.40
N ILE A 274 -14.17 33.55 14.09
CA ILE A 274 -13.85 34.28 15.29
C ILE A 274 -13.28 35.66 14.91
N LYS A 275 -13.70 36.71 15.64
CA LYS A 275 -13.19 38.10 15.45
C LYS A 275 -11.65 38.10 15.53
N PRO A 276 -10.94 38.77 14.59
CA PRO A 276 -9.46 38.81 14.61
C PRO A 276 -8.84 39.25 15.93
N THR A 277 -9.50 40.15 16.63
CA THR A 277 -9.05 40.66 17.95
C THR A 277 -9.13 39.65 19.08
N ASN A 278 -9.92 38.59 18.95
CA ASN A 278 -9.98 37.50 19.92
C ASN A 278 -8.86 36.49 19.63
N VAL A 279 -7.64 36.89 19.95
CA VAL A 279 -6.40 36.18 19.62
C VAL A 279 -6.38 34.77 20.20
N ASP A 280 -6.63 34.64 21.53
CA ASP A 280 -6.52 33.36 22.24
C ASP A 280 -7.42 32.25 21.65
N PRO A 281 -8.75 32.43 21.48
CA PRO A 281 -9.58 31.36 20.92
C PRO A 281 -9.30 31.16 19.44
N ARG A 282 -8.95 32.21 18.68
CA ARG A 282 -8.70 32.09 17.22
C ARG A 282 -7.45 31.29 16.91
N PHE A 283 -6.33 31.55 17.61
CA PHE A 283 -5.09 30.79 17.42
C PHE A 283 -5.12 29.48 18.20
N GLY A 284 -5.82 29.39 19.33
CA GLY A 284 -5.98 28.18 20.11
C GLY A 284 -6.61 27.04 19.31
N LEU A 285 -7.60 27.32 18.45
CA LEU A 285 -8.20 26.32 17.56
C LEU A 285 -7.20 25.80 16.51
N GLY A 286 -6.36 26.66 15.94
CA GLY A 286 -5.31 26.27 15.01
C GLY A 286 -4.25 25.38 15.66
N ILE A 287 -3.77 25.78 16.83
CA ILE A 287 -2.77 25.01 17.60
C ILE A 287 -3.34 23.66 18.03
N GLY A 288 -4.56 23.64 18.58
CA GLY A 288 -5.24 22.40 18.96
C GLY A 288 -5.44 21.46 17.77
N GLY A 289 -5.84 21.99 16.61
CA GLY A 289 -5.94 21.24 15.36
C GLY A 289 -4.60 20.66 14.92
N LEU A 290 -3.50 21.43 15.05
CA LEU A 290 -2.16 20.95 14.71
C LEU A 290 -1.73 19.76 15.61
N PHE A 291 -1.95 19.84 16.92
CA PHE A 291 -1.65 18.71 17.80
C PHE A 291 -2.46 17.47 17.45
N ALA A 292 -3.74 17.62 17.15
CA ALA A 292 -4.59 16.49 16.73
C ALA A 292 -4.12 15.90 15.40
N ALA A 293 -3.71 16.72 14.44
CA ALA A 293 -3.17 16.25 13.14
C ALA A 293 -1.85 15.50 13.33
N VAL A 294 -0.93 15.99 14.17
CA VAL A 294 0.34 15.32 14.49
C VAL A 294 0.08 14.00 15.21
N ALA A 295 -0.84 13.96 16.16
CA ALA A 295 -1.22 12.72 16.85
C ALA A 295 -1.80 11.68 15.88
N ASN A 296 -2.65 12.10 14.92
CA ASN A 296 -3.17 11.24 13.88
C ASN A 296 -2.05 10.72 12.95
N SER A 297 -1.10 11.57 12.58
CA SER A 297 0.06 11.18 11.77
C SER A 297 0.89 10.11 12.47
N TYR A 298 1.17 10.28 13.77
CA TYR A 298 1.89 9.27 14.55
C TYR A 298 1.13 7.96 14.64
N ALA A 299 -0.19 8.01 14.89
CA ALA A 299 -1.03 6.81 14.95
C ALA A 299 -1.07 6.05 13.62
N THR A 300 -1.12 6.76 12.49
CA THR A 300 -1.11 6.11 11.16
C THR A 300 0.25 5.54 10.81
N SER A 301 1.35 6.24 11.12
CA SER A 301 2.71 5.77 10.85
C SER A 301 3.06 4.52 11.67
N SER A 302 2.47 4.34 12.85
CA SER A 302 2.71 3.14 13.67
C SER A 302 2.14 1.83 13.08
N LEU A 303 1.29 1.92 12.05
CA LEU A 303 0.64 0.77 11.41
C LEU A 303 1.42 0.19 10.22
N ILE A 304 2.43 0.89 9.75
CA ILE A 304 3.22 0.51 8.56
C ILE A 304 4.70 0.44 8.91
N PRO A 305 5.50 -0.35 8.14
CA PRO A 305 6.95 -0.37 8.32
C PRO A 305 7.56 0.98 7.89
N ASP A 306 8.70 1.32 8.47
CA ASP A 306 9.51 2.46 8.01
C ASP A 306 10.08 2.16 6.63
N THR A 307 9.41 2.67 5.61
CA THR A 307 9.89 2.62 4.22
C THR A 307 10.42 4.00 3.85
N GLY A 308 11.49 4.11 3.12
CA GLY A 308 12.02 5.41 2.67
C GLY A 308 11.10 6.19 1.71
N SER A 309 9.89 5.68 1.42
CA SER A 309 8.91 6.27 0.51
C SER A 309 7.69 6.80 1.26
N MET A 310 7.12 7.92 0.76
CA MET A 310 5.87 8.47 1.31
C MET A 310 4.67 7.61 0.89
N THR A 311 3.86 7.24 1.88
CA THR A 311 2.60 6.53 1.65
C THR A 311 1.43 7.49 1.40
N LEU A 312 0.30 6.98 0.90
CA LEU A 312 -0.93 7.78 0.81
C LEU A 312 -1.34 8.34 2.19
N ALA A 313 -1.15 7.56 3.27
CA ALA A 313 -1.44 8.02 4.63
C ALA A 313 -0.58 9.22 5.03
N ASP A 314 0.72 9.19 4.71
CA ASP A 314 1.62 10.33 4.97
C ASP A 314 1.22 11.56 4.14
N MET A 315 0.78 11.34 2.90
CA MET A 315 0.34 12.43 2.03
C MET A 315 -0.93 13.10 2.56
N VAL A 316 -1.93 12.32 3.01
CA VAL A 316 -3.17 12.84 3.60
C VAL A 316 -2.89 13.61 4.89
N ASN A 317 -2.09 13.03 5.80
CA ASN A 317 -1.68 13.70 7.03
C ASN A 317 -0.88 14.98 6.75
N GLY A 318 0.07 14.94 5.82
CA GLY A 318 0.86 16.09 5.41
C GLY A 318 0.00 17.22 4.84
N VAL A 319 -0.97 16.91 3.97
CA VAL A 319 -1.94 17.90 3.49
C VAL A 319 -2.72 18.50 4.65
N GLY A 320 -3.17 17.68 5.61
CA GLY A 320 -3.86 18.17 6.81
C GLY A 320 -3.04 19.18 7.60
N VAL A 321 -1.78 18.87 7.87
CA VAL A 321 -0.85 19.79 8.59
C VAL A 321 -0.64 21.10 7.80
N TRP A 322 -0.42 21.02 6.49
CA TRP A 322 -0.29 22.21 5.63
C TRP A 322 -1.55 23.07 5.62
N MET A 323 -2.75 22.45 5.58
CA MET A 323 -4.02 23.18 5.65
C MET A 323 -4.18 23.93 6.96
N ILE A 324 -3.83 23.30 8.10
CA ILE A 324 -3.88 23.97 9.40
C ILE A 324 -2.89 25.13 9.46
N LEU A 325 -1.67 24.95 8.97
CA LEU A 325 -0.68 26.03 8.88
C LEU A 325 -1.21 27.20 8.05
N LEU A 326 -1.83 26.95 6.90
CA LEU A 326 -2.45 27.97 6.07
C LEU A 326 -3.57 28.72 6.79
N THR A 327 -4.37 28.05 7.63
CA THR A 327 -5.40 28.73 8.46
C THR A 327 -4.78 29.63 9.53
N VAL A 328 -3.66 29.24 10.13
CA VAL A 328 -2.93 30.05 11.11
C VAL A 328 -2.30 31.28 10.43
N ILE A 329 -1.63 31.10 9.27
CA ILE A 329 -1.08 32.21 8.49
C ILE A 329 -2.19 33.18 8.09
N GLN A 330 -3.29 32.67 7.57
CA GLN A 330 -4.45 33.46 7.19
C GLN A 330 -5.01 34.26 8.39
N SER A 331 -5.11 33.63 9.57
CA SER A 331 -5.56 34.30 10.79
C SER A 331 -4.62 35.45 11.21
N THR A 332 -3.32 35.25 11.05
CA THR A 332 -2.30 36.29 11.34
C THR A 332 -2.43 37.47 10.38
N VAL A 333 -2.61 37.21 9.07
CA VAL A 333 -2.80 38.25 8.06
C VAL A 333 -4.10 39.02 8.31
N SER A 334 -5.19 38.30 8.65
CA SER A 334 -6.48 38.93 9.00
C SER A 334 -6.38 39.86 10.22
N LEU A 335 -5.65 39.43 11.25
CA LEU A 335 -5.39 40.25 12.44
C LEU A 335 -4.59 41.51 12.07
N HIS A 336 -3.56 41.39 11.26
CA HIS A 336 -2.77 42.53 10.79
C HIS A 336 -3.62 43.53 9.98
N ILE A 337 -4.49 43.08 9.10
CA ILE A 337 -5.44 43.91 8.33
C ILE A 337 -6.38 44.63 9.29
N TYR A 338 -6.89 43.94 10.30
CA TYR A 338 -7.82 44.52 11.27
C TYR A 338 -7.16 45.58 12.15
N GLU A 339 -6.02 45.25 12.81
CA GLU A 339 -5.39 46.12 13.81
C GLU A 339 -4.52 47.22 13.18
N ARG A 340 -3.68 46.89 12.20
CA ARG A 340 -2.72 47.85 11.63
C ARG A 340 -3.30 48.73 10.58
N LEU A 341 -4.21 48.21 9.73
CA LEU A 341 -4.82 48.97 8.64
C LEU A 341 -6.19 49.53 9.01
N GLY A 342 -6.74 49.19 10.19
CA GLY A 342 -8.05 49.63 10.59
C GLY A 342 -9.20 49.20 9.69
N ALA A 343 -8.96 48.21 8.79
CA ALA A 343 -9.85 47.85 7.67
C ALA A 343 -10.73 46.66 8.06
N GLU A 344 -11.68 46.85 8.98
CA GLU A 344 -12.57 45.78 9.48
C GLU A 344 -13.33 45.06 8.36
N VAL A 345 -13.92 45.78 7.41
CA VAL A 345 -14.70 45.23 6.30
C VAL A 345 -13.82 44.38 5.40
N LEU A 346 -12.57 44.83 5.17
CA LEU A 346 -11.60 44.08 4.36
C LEU A 346 -11.22 42.78 5.07
N SER A 347 -10.91 42.80 6.37
CA SER A 347 -10.56 41.62 7.18
C SER A 347 -11.69 40.58 7.17
N ARG A 348 -12.95 40.98 7.34
CA ARG A 348 -14.11 40.05 7.29
C ARG A 348 -14.28 39.42 5.91
N ARG A 349 -14.11 40.17 4.81
CA ARG A 349 -14.18 39.63 3.44
C ARG A 349 -13.02 38.71 3.14
N PHE A 350 -11.83 39.06 3.61
CA PHE A 350 -10.63 38.25 3.51
C PHE A 350 -10.81 36.89 4.20
N ASP A 351 -11.36 36.87 5.42
CA ASP A 351 -11.67 35.63 6.16
C ASP A 351 -12.67 34.77 5.41
N LYS A 352 -13.77 35.34 4.90
CA LYS A 352 -14.79 34.60 4.14
C LYS A 352 -14.25 33.99 2.84
N ILE A 353 -13.49 34.77 2.05
CA ILE A 353 -12.93 34.30 0.79
C ILE A 353 -11.89 33.19 1.05
N SER A 354 -11.00 33.40 2.01
CA SER A 354 -9.99 32.41 2.40
C SER A 354 -10.63 31.11 2.92
N PHE A 355 -11.68 31.21 3.73
CA PHE A 355 -12.44 30.04 4.21
C PHE A 355 -12.97 29.21 3.03
N VAL A 356 -13.66 29.85 2.08
CA VAL A 356 -14.23 29.14 0.93
C VAL A 356 -13.12 28.45 0.12
N ILE A 357 -12.04 29.17 -0.17
CA ILE A 357 -10.92 28.61 -0.97
C ILE A 357 -10.28 27.45 -0.23
N LEU A 358 -10.02 27.55 1.08
CA LEU A 358 -9.41 26.49 1.88
C LEU A 358 -10.32 25.29 2.01
N VAL A 359 -11.62 25.46 2.25
CA VAL A 359 -12.58 24.36 2.30
C VAL A 359 -12.65 23.64 0.97
N VAL A 360 -12.86 24.36 -0.13
CA VAL A 360 -12.94 23.75 -1.46
C VAL A 360 -11.64 23.04 -1.82
N GLY A 361 -10.49 23.67 -1.59
CA GLY A 361 -9.19 23.08 -1.83
C GLY A 361 -8.94 21.82 -0.99
N CYS A 362 -9.26 21.89 0.31
CA CYS A 362 -9.14 20.75 1.22
C CYS A 362 -9.98 19.56 0.75
N VAL A 363 -11.27 19.79 0.46
CA VAL A 363 -12.16 18.74 -0.04
C VAL A 363 -11.67 18.18 -1.37
N SER A 364 -11.30 19.05 -2.32
CA SER A 364 -10.82 18.62 -3.64
C SER A 364 -9.57 17.76 -3.56
N ILE A 365 -8.57 18.17 -2.77
CA ILE A 365 -7.31 17.41 -2.64
C ILE A 365 -7.56 16.08 -1.93
N ASN A 366 -8.31 16.08 -0.81
CA ASN A 366 -8.60 14.86 -0.04
C ASN A 366 -9.53 13.88 -0.77
N LEU A 367 -10.30 14.29 -1.76
CA LEU A 367 -11.04 13.40 -2.66
C LEU A 367 -10.15 12.91 -3.82
N ALA A 368 -9.31 13.80 -4.38
CA ALA A 368 -8.46 13.44 -5.51
C ALA A 368 -7.39 12.40 -5.17
N MET A 369 -6.78 12.47 -3.99
CA MET A 369 -5.74 11.53 -3.56
C MET A 369 -6.23 10.07 -3.50
N PRO A 370 -7.29 9.73 -2.74
CA PRO A 370 -7.76 8.34 -2.69
C PRO A 370 -8.35 7.87 -4.02
N VAL A 371 -8.98 8.75 -4.80
CA VAL A 371 -9.45 8.39 -6.15
C VAL A 371 -8.26 8.04 -7.06
N ALA A 372 -7.18 8.83 -7.03
CA ALA A 372 -5.97 8.54 -7.80
C ALA A 372 -5.23 7.29 -7.35
N ALA A 373 -5.32 6.94 -6.06
CA ALA A 373 -4.75 5.71 -5.52
C ALA A 373 -5.59 4.47 -5.90
N TYR A 374 -6.90 4.65 -6.08
CA TYR A 374 -7.83 3.56 -6.44
C TYR A 374 -7.94 3.35 -7.95
N SER A 375 -7.87 4.41 -8.77
CA SER A 375 -7.96 4.35 -10.24
C SER A 375 -6.69 3.79 -10.87
#